data_7537df7b6d03b62b4ec62c4919a21e75
#
_entry.id   7537df7b6d03b62b4ec62c4919a21e75
#
_cell.length_a   1.000
_cell.length_b   1.000
_cell.length_c   1.000
_cell.angle_alpha   90.00
_cell.angle_beta   90.00
_cell.angle_gamma   90.00
#
_symmetry.space_group_name_H-M   'P 1'
#
loop_
_entity.id
_entity.type
_entity.pdbx_description
1 polymer ?
#
loop_
_entity_poly.entity_id
_entity_poly.type
_entity_poly.pdbx_seq_one_letter_code
_entity_poly.pdbx_strand_id
1 'polypeptide(L)'
;LRALLTILGVAVAMLAFGILNTLVAAWYVGVETSSANRLVTRNKISLLYMLPLAYKTQILQVQGVDRVGHGVWYGGIYKDKKNFFPQLAISGTDYLEMFPELVLSDAEKKVFDSQKNAAIAGKKLLQRFGWKIGDLITLQGTIFPGKVELILMGTYAGRRKNVDETTFFFRYDYVNEQLKKNVPELGDKVGWYLVHVRDGDRAAEISQDIDALFRNSLAETLTETEKAFQQGFVAMTEAIVSAIKVISLVVIGIILIVVANTMAMTARERSAEYAVLKTLGFGPLFLFTIIAGESISLALVGGIAGAAMTIPVAALFQLQLQSFLPVFEVEKSTILLIVILALGVGITAAAPPAWQVCRTAIADGLRYVG
;
A
#
# COMPACT_ATOMS: atom_id res chain seq x y z
N LEU A 1 -34.62 -10.55 14.91
CA LEU A 1 -34.28 -10.48 13.47
C LEU A 1 -33.67 -9.12 13.11
N ARG A 2 -34.28 -7.97 13.46
CA ARG A 2 -33.83 -6.62 13.11
C ARG A 2 -32.43 -6.30 13.67
N ALA A 3 -32.18 -6.54 14.94
CA ALA A 3 -30.87 -6.33 15.58
C ALA A 3 -29.77 -7.12 14.83
N LEU A 4 -30.05 -8.37 14.44
CA LEU A 4 -29.11 -9.19 13.70
C LEU A 4 -28.83 -8.62 12.29
N LEU A 5 -29.87 -8.14 11.60
CA LEU A 5 -29.71 -7.49 10.28
C LEU A 5 -28.91 -6.19 10.40
N THR A 6 -29.12 -5.41 11.46
CA THR A 6 -28.33 -4.18 11.73
C THR A 6 -26.89 -4.52 12.00
N ILE A 7 -26.60 -5.51 12.87
CA ILE A 7 -25.24 -5.98 13.15
C ILE A 7 -24.56 -6.44 11.84
N LEU A 8 -25.26 -7.22 11.02
CA LEU A 8 -24.74 -7.71 9.74
C LEU A 8 -24.47 -6.55 8.77
N GLY A 9 -25.37 -5.58 8.69
CA GLY A 9 -25.17 -4.38 7.86
C GLY A 9 -23.98 -3.55 8.30
N VAL A 10 -23.82 -3.34 9.61
CA VAL A 10 -22.63 -2.67 10.17
C VAL A 10 -21.37 -3.48 9.87
N ALA A 11 -21.40 -4.81 10.06
CA ALA A 11 -20.24 -5.67 9.79
C ALA A 11 -19.80 -5.59 8.34
N VAL A 12 -20.73 -5.66 7.39
CA VAL A 12 -20.42 -5.55 5.94
C VAL A 12 -19.87 -4.16 5.60
N ALA A 13 -20.45 -3.09 6.15
CA ALA A 13 -19.97 -1.74 5.89
C ALA A 13 -18.57 -1.49 6.48
N MET A 14 -18.31 -1.98 7.68
CA MET A 14 -17.00 -1.87 8.33
C MET A 14 -15.95 -2.74 7.66
N LEU A 15 -16.33 -3.93 7.16
CA LEU A 15 -15.49 -4.75 6.29
C LEU A 15 -15.13 -4.01 5.00
N ALA A 16 -16.12 -3.43 4.31
CA ALA A 16 -15.88 -2.68 3.08
C ALA A 16 -14.95 -1.48 3.33
N PHE A 17 -15.19 -0.72 4.40
CA PHE A 17 -14.30 0.36 4.81
C PHE A 17 -12.88 -0.16 5.10
N GLY A 18 -12.75 -1.26 5.82
CA GLY A 18 -11.45 -1.86 6.16
C GLY A 18 -10.65 -2.26 4.93
N ILE A 19 -11.29 -2.87 3.93
CA ILE A 19 -10.65 -3.23 2.65
C ILE A 19 -10.25 -1.99 1.86
N LEU A 20 -11.12 -0.97 1.76
CA LEU A 20 -10.81 0.27 1.05
C LEU A 20 -9.68 1.04 1.72
N ASN A 21 -9.66 1.10 3.06
CA ASN A 21 -8.56 1.72 3.80
C ASN A 21 -7.25 0.95 3.63
N THR A 22 -7.29 -0.38 3.65
CA THR A 22 -6.11 -1.24 3.38
C THR A 22 -5.60 -1.02 1.96
N LEU A 23 -6.49 -0.84 0.97
CA LEU A 23 -6.11 -0.53 -0.40
C LEU A 23 -5.37 0.81 -0.49
N VAL A 24 -5.85 1.83 0.21
CA VAL A 24 -5.16 3.13 0.29
C VAL A 24 -3.80 2.97 0.97
N ALA A 25 -3.72 2.28 2.11
CA ALA A 25 -2.47 2.03 2.82
C ALA A 25 -1.44 1.29 1.94
N ALA A 26 -1.88 0.26 1.20
CA ALA A 26 -1.02 -0.48 0.26
C ALA A 26 -0.39 0.42 -0.82
N TRP A 27 -1.08 1.49 -1.22
CA TRP A 27 -0.55 2.48 -2.18
C TRP A 27 0.61 3.31 -1.62
N TYR A 28 0.59 3.56 -0.30
CA TYR A 28 1.61 4.38 0.39
C TYR A 28 2.77 3.57 0.97
N VAL A 29 2.75 2.24 0.88
CA VAL A 29 3.80 1.37 1.47
C VAL A 29 5.20 1.75 1.01
N GLY A 30 5.40 2.06 -0.28
CA GLY A 30 6.68 2.49 -0.82
C GLY A 30 7.20 3.78 -0.16
N VAL A 31 6.30 4.73 0.12
CA VAL A 31 6.64 6.00 0.79
C VAL A 31 7.07 5.76 2.24
N GLU A 32 6.39 4.85 2.94
CA GLU A 32 6.65 4.57 4.36
C GLU A 32 7.93 3.75 4.58
N THR A 33 8.30 2.93 3.60
CA THR A 33 9.52 2.10 3.66
C THR A 33 10.76 2.80 3.13
N SER A 34 10.63 4.01 2.57
CA SER A 34 11.75 4.78 2.03
C SER A 34 12.75 5.18 3.09
N SER A 35 14.03 5.21 2.71
CA SER A 35 15.13 5.66 3.58
C SER A 35 15.50 7.11 3.29
N ALA A 36 15.80 7.87 4.36
CA ALA A 36 16.32 9.23 4.23
C ALA A 36 17.72 9.28 3.57
N ASN A 37 18.48 8.19 3.69
CA ASN A 37 19.84 8.08 3.15
C ASN A 37 19.88 7.56 1.72
N ARG A 38 18.73 7.32 1.07
CA ARG A 38 18.67 6.88 -0.31
C ARG A 38 18.11 7.98 -1.21
N LEU A 39 18.86 8.32 -2.26
CA LEU A 39 18.43 9.22 -3.32
C LEU A 39 18.25 8.43 -4.61
N VAL A 40 17.32 8.89 -5.43
CA VAL A 40 17.08 8.39 -6.78
C VAL A 40 17.42 9.49 -7.77
N THR A 41 18.41 9.24 -8.62
CA THR A 41 18.79 10.13 -9.71
C THR A 41 18.26 9.55 -11.03
N ARG A 42 17.38 10.27 -11.67
CA ARG A 42 16.74 9.88 -12.93
C ARG A 42 16.86 10.97 -13.98
N ASN A 43 16.46 10.69 -15.20
CA ASN A 43 16.37 11.74 -16.21
C ASN A 43 15.32 12.77 -15.80
N LYS A 44 15.67 14.04 -15.94
CA LYS A 44 14.84 15.18 -15.52
C LYS A 44 13.49 15.23 -16.23
N ILE A 45 13.43 14.81 -17.50
CA ILE A 45 12.21 14.86 -18.31
C ILE A 45 11.25 13.74 -17.91
N SER A 46 11.73 12.49 -17.87
CA SER A 46 10.91 11.32 -17.59
C SER A 46 11.78 10.10 -17.28
N LEU A 47 11.24 9.14 -16.53
CA LEU A 47 11.85 7.82 -16.30
C LEU A 47 12.00 6.97 -17.57
N LEU A 48 11.28 7.32 -18.65
CA LEU A 48 11.40 6.64 -19.93
C LEU A 48 12.70 7.00 -20.67
N TYR A 49 13.29 8.14 -20.35
CA TYR A 49 14.58 8.55 -20.91
C TYR A 49 15.71 8.02 -20.03
N MET A 50 16.63 7.33 -20.66
CA MET A 50 17.76 6.72 -19.98
C MET A 50 18.89 7.70 -19.74
N LEU A 51 19.68 7.44 -18.72
CA LEU A 51 20.93 8.15 -18.40
C LEU A 51 22.15 7.36 -18.89
N PRO A 52 23.23 8.04 -19.28
CA PRO A 52 24.49 7.38 -19.64
C PRO A 52 25.08 6.64 -18.41
N LEU A 53 25.53 5.38 -18.59
CA LEU A 53 26.19 4.59 -17.54
C LEU A 53 27.43 5.29 -16.95
N ALA A 54 28.09 6.14 -17.74
CA ALA A 54 29.28 6.90 -17.32
C ALA A 54 29.01 7.88 -16.16
N TYR A 55 27.77 8.30 -15.94
CA TYR A 55 27.44 9.23 -14.85
C TYR A 55 27.69 8.64 -13.47
N LYS A 56 27.69 7.30 -13.31
CA LYS A 56 27.98 6.60 -12.07
C LYS A 56 29.27 7.10 -11.42
N THR A 57 30.34 7.22 -12.21
CA THR A 57 31.67 7.61 -11.71
C THR A 57 31.68 9.05 -11.22
N GLN A 58 30.97 9.95 -11.90
CA GLN A 58 30.89 11.36 -11.51
C GLN A 58 30.04 11.54 -10.25
N ILE A 59 28.90 10.85 -10.14
CA ILE A 59 28.03 10.88 -8.96
C ILE A 59 28.78 10.38 -7.73
N LEU A 60 29.59 9.32 -7.87
CA LEU A 60 30.37 8.76 -6.77
C LEU A 60 31.42 9.73 -6.20
N GLN A 61 31.85 10.73 -6.98
CA GLN A 61 32.81 11.75 -6.56
C GLN A 61 32.17 12.90 -5.77
N VAL A 62 30.86 13.00 -5.72
CA VAL A 62 30.16 14.05 -4.97
C VAL A 62 30.37 13.84 -3.46
N GLN A 63 30.72 14.91 -2.78
CA GLN A 63 31.00 14.88 -1.34
C GLN A 63 29.73 14.46 -0.56
N GLY A 64 29.86 13.44 0.27
CA GLY A 64 28.75 12.89 1.06
C GLY A 64 28.10 11.67 0.42
N VAL A 65 28.36 11.37 -0.85
CA VAL A 65 27.96 10.12 -1.48
C VAL A 65 28.86 8.98 -0.97
N ASP A 66 28.23 7.87 -0.61
CA ASP A 66 28.89 6.67 -0.09
C ASP A 66 28.92 5.55 -1.14
N ARG A 67 27.76 5.31 -1.78
CA ARG A 67 27.61 4.25 -2.79
C ARG A 67 26.68 4.70 -3.91
N VAL A 68 26.91 4.17 -5.11
CA VAL A 68 26.08 4.41 -6.28
C VAL A 68 25.82 3.09 -7.00
N GLY A 69 24.58 2.64 -6.96
CA GLY A 69 24.07 1.57 -7.79
C GLY A 69 23.31 2.13 -8.98
N HIS A 70 23.00 1.28 -9.95
CA HIS A 70 22.13 1.66 -11.06
C HIS A 70 21.17 0.53 -11.39
N GLY A 71 20.07 0.90 -12.03
CA GLY A 71 19.06 -0.04 -12.44
C GLY A 71 18.34 0.39 -13.70
N VAL A 72 17.71 -0.60 -14.34
CA VAL A 72 16.78 -0.37 -15.44
C VAL A 72 15.59 -1.30 -15.30
N TRP A 73 14.42 -0.77 -15.62
CA TRP A 73 13.20 -1.56 -15.72
C TRP A 73 13.23 -2.37 -17.02
N TYR A 74 13.19 -3.70 -16.91
CA TYR A 74 13.28 -4.56 -18.09
C TYR A 74 11.92 -4.74 -18.79
N GLY A 75 10.85 -4.92 -18.04
CA GLY A 75 9.49 -5.02 -18.58
C GLY A 75 9.27 -6.23 -19.48
N GLY A 76 9.93 -7.35 -19.21
CA GLY A 76 9.80 -8.58 -20.00
C GLY A 76 8.53 -9.37 -19.68
N ILE A 77 8.16 -10.27 -20.60
CA ILE A 77 7.04 -11.20 -20.43
C ILE A 77 7.58 -12.57 -20.05
N TYR A 78 7.07 -13.13 -18.94
CA TYR A 78 7.32 -14.51 -18.53
C TYR A 78 6.14 -15.39 -18.93
N LYS A 79 6.35 -16.28 -19.92
CA LYS A 79 5.36 -17.21 -20.48
C LYS A 79 4.09 -16.54 -21.03
N ASP A 80 3.38 -15.76 -20.22
CA ASP A 80 2.13 -15.08 -20.58
C ASP A 80 2.14 -13.63 -20.07
N LYS A 81 1.48 -12.70 -20.80
CA LYS A 81 1.34 -11.29 -20.41
C LYS A 81 0.67 -11.10 -19.04
N LYS A 82 -0.17 -12.07 -18.62
CA LYS A 82 -0.83 -12.07 -17.32
C LYS A 82 0.14 -12.31 -16.16
N ASN A 83 1.30 -12.88 -16.42
CA ASN A 83 2.34 -13.17 -15.44
C ASN A 83 3.22 -11.95 -15.17
N PHE A 84 2.59 -10.81 -14.91
CA PHE A 84 3.31 -9.58 -14.61
C PHE A 84 3.93 -9.63 -13.21
N PHE A 85 5.18 -9.16 -13.12
CA PHE A 85 5.94 -8.87 -11.89
C PHE A 85 7.04 -7.85 -12.19
N PRO A 86 7.47 -7.05 -11.22
CA PRO A 86 8.58 -6.10 -11.40
C PRO A 86 9.88 -6.81 -11.72
N GLN A 87 10.59 -6.33 -12.75
CA GLN A 87 11.82 -6.90 -13.26
C GLN A 87 12.86 -5.81 -13.39
N LEU A 88 13.88 -5.86 -12.57
CA LEU A 88 14.92 -4.85 -12.48
C LEU A 88 16.29 -5.46 -12.81
N ALA A 89 16.91 -4.98 -13.88
CA ALA A 89 18.30 -5.25 -14.14
C ALA A 89 19.16 -4.25 -13.36
N ILE A 90 20.00 -4.72 -12.44
CA ILE A 90 20.72 -3.90 -11.46
C ILE A 90 22.24 -4.10 -11.54
N SER A 91 22.99 -3.14 -11.00
CA SER A 91 24.45 -3.14 -11.01
C SER A 91 25.10 -4.36 -10.33
N GLY A 92 24.46 -4.92 -9.33
CA GLY A 92 24.95 -6.06 -8.57
C GLY A 92 24.50 -6.03 -7.12
N THR A 93 25.23 -6.69 -6.25
CA THR A 93 24.94 -6.68 -4.81
C THR A 93 25.14 -5.31 -4.17
N ASP A 94 25.98 -4.44 -4.73
CA ASP A 94 26.11 -3.04 -4.32
C ASP A 94 24.76 -2.29 -4.30
N TYR A 95 23.89 -2.61 -5.26
CA TYR A 95 22.53 -2.08 -5.30
C TYR A 95 21.65 -2.66 -4.18
N LEU A 96 21.69 -3.99 -3.99
CA LEU A 96 20.86 -4.67 -2.98
C LEU A 96 21.27 -4.33 -1.55
N GLU A 97 22.56 -4.08 -1.31
CA GLU A 97 23.06 -3.70 0.01
C GLU A 97 22.58 -2.31 0.49
N MET A 98 22.11 -1.47 -0.43
CA MET A 98 21.44 -0.23 -0.06
C MET A 98 20.03 -0.43 0.50
N PHE A 99 19.49 -1.65 0.43
CA PHE A 99 18.20 -2.04 0.98
C PHE A 99 18.36 -3.02 2.15
N PRO A 100 18.69 -2.55 3.36
CA PRO A 100 18.87 -3.41 4.54
C PRO A 100 17.58 -4.13 4.95
N GLU A 101 16.44 -3.72 4.42
CA GLU A 101 15.15 -4.38 4.55
C GLU A 101 15.02 -5.67 3.74
N LEU A 102 15.87 -5.89 2.72
CA LEU A 102 15.93 -7.12 1.94
C LEU A 102 16.95 -8.07 2.59
N VAL A 103 16.48 -9.22 3.01
CA VAL A 103 17.32 -10.24 3.66
C VAL A 103 17.74 -11.27 2.63
N LEU A 104 19.04 -11.28 2.30
CA LEU A 104 19.73 -12.28 1.48
C LEU A 104 20.87 -12.89 2.28
N SER A 105 21.18 -14.16 2.03
CA SER A 105 22.39 -14.77 2.55
C SER A 105 23.64 -14.30 1.81
N ASP A 106 24.78 -14.28 2.51
CA ASP A 106 26.05 -13.88 1.88
C ASP A 106 26.50 -14.86 0.78
N ALA A 107 26.07 -16.11 0.84
CA ALA A 107 26.30 -17.09 -0.21
C ALA A 107 25.54 -16.72 -1.49
N GLU A 108 24.26 -16.34 -1.38
CA GLU A 108 23.45 -15.92 -2.52
C GLU A 108 23.99 -14.63 -3.16
N LYS A 109 24.45 -13.67 -2.34
CA LYS A 109 25.09 -12.45 -2.84
C LYS A 109 26.34 -12.76 -3.66
N LYS A 110 27.24 -13.63 -3.15
CA LYS A 110 28.46 -14.01 -3.87
C LYS A 110 28.18 -14.71 -5.20
N VAL A 111 27.19 -15.61 -5.22
CA VAL A 111 26.78 -16.29 -6.44
C VAL A 111 26.18 -15.32 -7.45
N PHE A 112 25.34 -14.39 -6.99
CA PHE A 112 24.75 -13.35 -7.84
C PHE A 112 25.81 -12.49 -8.53
N ASP A 113 26.88 -12.12 -7.84
CA ASP A 113 27.96 -11.31 -8.45
C ASP A 113 28.90 -12.12 -9.32
N SER A 114 29.05 -13.43 -9.10
CA SER A 114 29.97 -14.29 -9.84
C SER A 114 29.44 -14.71 -11.22
N GLN A 115 28.11 -14.72 -11.42
CA GLN A 115 27.48 -15.17 -12.66
C GLN A 115 26.72 -14.04 -13.35
N LYS A 116 27.03 -13.81 -14.63
CA LYS A 116 26.42 -12.72 -15.41
C LYS A 116 24.90 -12.86 -15.58
N ASN A 117 24.42 -14.08 -15.81
CA ASN A 117 23.01 -14.39 -15.99
C ASN A 117 22.30 -14.80 -14.69
N ALA A 118 22.90 -14.50 -13.53
CA ALA A 118 22.27 -14.77 -12.25
C ALA A 118 21.06 -13.86 -12.00
N ALA A 119 20.06 -14.43 -11.35
CA ALA A 119 18.88 -13.71 -10.88
C ALA A 119 18.56 -14.06 -9.43
N ILE A 120 17.94 -13.09 -8.75
CA ILE A 120 17.38 -13.22 -7.40
C ILE A 120 15.92 -12.85 -7.46
N ALA A 121 15.06 -13.64 -6.84
CA ALA A 121 13.63 -13.40 -6.81
C ALA A 121 13.11 -13.25 -5.38
N GLY A 122 12.12 -12.41 -5.19
CA GLY A 122 11.41 -12.35 -3.93
C GLY A 122 10.66 -13.65 -3.64
N LYS A 123 10.58 -14.02 -2.38
CA LYS A 123 9.98 -15.29 -1.92
C LYS A 123 8.55 -15.52 -2.44
N LYS A 124 7.76 -14.46 -2.59
CA LYS A 124 6.40 -14.54 -3.13
C LYS A 124 6.37 -14.99 -4.59
N LEU A 125 7.39 -14.64 -5.40
CA LEU A 125 7.47 -15.11 -6.79
C LEU A 125 7.74 -16.61 -6.86
N LEU A 126 8.63 -17.12 -6.00
CA LEU A 126 8.89 -18.57 -5.95
C LEU A 126 7.60 -19.33 -5.60
N GLN A 127 6.85 -18.84 -4.64
CA GLN A 127 5.57 -19.45 -4.25
C GLN A 127 4.53 -19.36 -5.39
N ARG A 128 4.44 -18.21 -6.06
CA ARG A 128 3.46 -17.96 -7.13
C ARG A 128 3.70 -18.82 -8.36
N PHE A 129 4.96 -18.95 -8.78
CA PHE A 129 5.32 -19.65 -10.03
C PHE A 129 5.86 -21.07 -9.81
N GLY A 130 6.03 -21.47 -8.55
CA GLY A 130 6.61 -22.76 -8.19
C GLY A 130 8.10 -22.87 -8.53
N TRP A 131 8.82 -21.73 -8.57
CA TRP A 131 10.23 -21.69 -8.92
C TRP A 131 11.12 -22.28 -7.83
N LYS A 132 12.21 -22.89 -8.29
CA LYS A 132 13.27 -23.45 -7.43
C LYS A 132 14.60 -22.81 -7.78
N ILE A 133 15.50 -22.75 -6.81
CA ILE A 133 16.88 -22.34 -7.06
C ILE A 133 17.50 -23.27 -8.11
N GLY A 134 18.14 -22.69 -9.13
CA GLY A 134 18.67 -23.37 -10.30
C GLY A 134 17.77 -23.36 -11.53
N ASP A 135 16.51 -22.95 -11.41
CA ASP A 135 15.58 -22.87 -12.56
C ASP A 135 16.03 -21.83 -13.57
N LEU A 136 15.84 -22.16 -14.84
CA LEU A 136 16.04 -21.22 -15.95
C LEU A 136 14.77 -20.41 -16.20
N ILE A 137 14.87 -19.10 -15.99
CA ILE A 137 13.78 -18.15 -16.17
C ILE A 137 14.03 -17.37 -17.47
N THR A 138 13.20 -17.61 -18.47
CA THR A 138 13.28 -16.89 -19.74
C THR A 138 12.30 -15.75 -19.78
N LEU A 139 12.78 -14.53 -20.02
CA LEU A 139 11.97 -13.33 -20.19
C LEU A 139 12.03 -12.88 -21.65
N GLN A 140 10.87 -12.67 -22.25
CA GLN A 140 10.76 -12.05 -23.56
C GLN A 140 10.68 -10.54 -23.38
N GLY A 141 11.69 -9.83 -23.83
CA GLY A 141 11.74 -8.37 -23.68
C GLY A 141 10.66 -7.65 -24.49
N THR A 142 10.12 -6.58 -23.92
CA THR A 142 9.14 -5.69 -24.57
C THR A 142 9.74 -4.31 -24.83
N ILE A 143 10.42 -3.74 -23.84
CA ILE A 143 11.16 -2.47 -23.95
C ILE A 143 12.52 -2.73 -24.64
N PHE A 144 13.18 -3.80 -24.22
CA PHE A 144 14.44 -4.24 -24.78
C PHE A 144 14.20 -5.47 -25.67
N PRO A 145 14.47 -5.40 -26.97
CA PRO A 145 14.19 -6.50 -27.86
C PRO A 145 15.11 -7.71 -27.58
N GLY A 146 14.53 -8.89 -27.72
CA GLY A 146 15.24 -10.16 -27.53
C GLY A 146 14.71 -10.97 -26.36
N LYS A 147 15.39 -12.07 -26.05
CA LYS A 147 15.14 -12.95 -24.92
C LYS A 147 16.33 -12.91 -24.00
N VAL A 148 16.08 -12.89 -22.70
CA VAL A 148 17.11 -13.11 -21.68
C VAL A 148 16.82 -14.40 -20.95
N GLU A 149 17.84 -15.20 -20.76
CA GLU A 149 17.80 -16.47 -20.05
C GLU A 149 18.59 -16.34 -18.76
N LEU A 150 17.86 -16.36 -17.64
CA LEU A 150 18.38 -16.05 -16.32
C LEU A 150 18.27 -17.30 -15.43
N ILE A 151 19.30 -17.57 -14.67
CA ILE A 151 19.30 -18.67 -13.71
C ILE A 151 18.95 -18.11 -12.32
N LEU A 152 17.91 -18.65 -11.71
CA LEU A 152 17.52 -18.27 -10.37
C LEU A 152 18.53 -18.80 -9.35
N MET A 153 19.37 -17.92 -8.80
CA MET A 153 20.47 -18.29 -7.91
C MET A 153 20.22 -17.97 -6.44
N GLY A 154 19.21 -17.17 -6.15
CA GLY A 154 18.90 -16.80 -4.80
C GLY A 154 17.47 -16.29 -4.63
N THR A 155 17.07 -16.20 -3.37
CA THR A 155 15.79 -15.62 -2.99
C THR A 155 15.99 -14.63 -1.85
N TYR A 156 15.24 -13.54 -1.87
CA TYR A 156 15.22 -12.62 -0.74
C TYR A 156 13.86 -12.66 -0.03
N ALA A 157 13.89 -12.36 1.24
CA ALA A 157 12.71 -12.13 2.06
C ALA A 157 12.76 -10.72 2.66
N GLY A 158 11.60 -10.15 2.92
CA GLY A 158 11.51 -8.88 3.63
C GLY A 158 11.80 -9.05 5.13
N ARG A 159 12.58 -8.14 5.72
CA ARG A 159 12.78 -8.09 7.17
C ARG A 159 11.48 -7.79 7.92
N ARG A 160 10.54 -7.10 7.27
CA ARG A 160 9.20 -6.79 7.78
C ARG A 160 8.18 -7.21 6.73
N LYS A 161 6.95 -7.41 7.15
CA LYS A 161 5.85 -7.84 6.28
C LYS A 161 5.49 -6.82 5.19
N ASN A 162 5.74 -5.54 5.44
CA ASN A 162 5.49 -4.44 4.49
C ASN A 162 6.60 -4.26 3.45
N VAL A 163 7.53 -5.19 3.32
CA VAL A 163 8.56 -5.19 2.27
C VAL A 163 8.06 -5.96 1.06
N ASP A 164 8.30 -5.42 -0.13
CA ASP A 164 7.95 -6.08 -1.39
C ASP A 164 8.82 -7.32 -1.63
N GLU A 165 8.18 -8.48 -1.73
CA GLU A 165 8.80 -9.76 -2.06
C GLU A 165 8.38 -10.28 -3.45
N THR A 166 7.96 -9.36 -4.35
CA THR A 166 7.48 -9.71 -5.70
C THR A 166 8.39 -9.19 -6.81
N THR A 167 9.52 -8.59 -6.47
CA THR A 167 10.49 -8.09 -7.46
C THR A 167 11.50 -9.15 -7.84
N PHE A 168 11.87 -9.16 -9.12
CA PHE A 168 12.86 -10.02 -9.73
C PHE A 168 14.08 -9.20 -10.12
N PHE A 169 15.21 -9.46 -9.50
CA PHE A 169 16.49 -8.78 -9.75
C PHE A 169 17.41 -9.66 -10.56
N PHE A 170 18.12 -9.08 -11.51
CA PHE A 170 19.16 -9.76 -12.29
C PHE A 170 20.25 -8.78 -12.71
N ARG A 171 21.36 -9.28 -13.26
CA ARG A 171 22.53 -8.48 -13.55
C ARG A 171 22.31 -7.60 -14.78
N TYR A 172 22.51 -6.28 -14.59
CA TYR A 172 22.51 -5.30 -15.69
C TYR A 172 23.57 -5.60 -16.75
N ASP A 173 24.77 -6.05 -16.34
CA ASP A 173 25.87 -6.33 -17.25
C ASP A 173 25.48 -7.33 -18.34
N TYR A 174 24.72 -8.38 -17.99
CA TYR A 174 24.25 -9.37 -18.93
C TYR A 174 23.32 -8.79 -20.00
N VAL A 175 22.39 -7.95 -19.59
CA VAL A 175 21.46 -7.27 -20.50
C VAL A 175 22.21 -6.26 -21.36
N ASN A 176 23.10 -5.49 -20.77
CA ASN A 176 23.87 -4.46 -21.44
C ASN A 176 24.77 -5.06 -22.56
N GLU A 177 25.41 -6.20 -22.30
CA GLU A 177 26.18 -6.90 -23.32
C GLU A 177 25.33 -7.35 -24.52
N GLN A 178 24.11 -7.81 -24.26
CA GLN A 178 23.16 -8.18 -25.31
C GLN A 178 22.68 -6.96 -26.10
N LEU A 179 22.38 -5.85 -25.37
CA LEU A 179 21.97 -4.60 -26.01
C LEU A 179 23.06 -4.02 -26.89
N LYS A 180 24.32 -4.02 -26.46
CA LYS A 180 25.46 -3.56 -27.26
C LYS A 180 25.61 -4.33 -28.58
N LYS A 181 25.25 -5.63 -28.58
CA LYS A 181 25.31 -6.46 -29.77
C LYS A 181 24.11 -6.25 -30.70
N ASN A 182 22.91 -6.16 -30.15
CA ASN A 182 21.67 -6.22 -30.91
C ASN A 182 21.08 -4.84 -31.20
N VAL A 183 21.22 -3.88 -30.28
CA VAL A 183 20.70 -2.52 -30.35
C VAL A 183 21.70 -1.58 -29.67
N PRO A 184 22.84 -1.27 -30.32
CA PRO A 184 23.93 -0.49 -29.72
C PRO A 184 23.51 0.86 -29.15
N GLU A 185 22.44 1.45 -29.67
CA GLU A 185 21.89 2.73 -29.22
C GLU A 185 21.33 2.68 -27.78
N LEU A 186 20.94 1.50 -27.32
CA LEU A 186 20.44 1.26 -25.94
C LEU A 186 21.55 0.77 -25.00
N GLY A 187 22.74 0.45 -25.54
CA GLY A 187 23.88 0.06 -24.73
C GLY A 187 24.41 1.20 -23.86
N ASP A 188 24.99 0.84 -22.71
CA ASP A 188 25.58 1.76 -21.73
C ASP A 188 24.62 2.85 -21.25
N LYS A 189 23.34 2.50 -21.15
CA LYS A 189 22.28 3.37 -20.63
C LYS A 189 21.53 2.70 -19.49
N VAL A 190 21.22 3.49 -18.47
CA VAL A 190 20.50 3.05 -17.27
C VAL A 190 19.24 3.86 -17.07
N GLY A 191 18.24 3.31 -16.41
CA GLY A 191 16.98 4.00 -16.11
C GLY A 191 17.14 5.01 -14.98
N TRP A 192 17.88 4.64 -13.93
CA TRP A 192 18.14 5.49 -12.77
C TRP A 192 19.42 5.06 -12.06
N TYR A 193 19.90 5.97 -11.21
CA TYR A 193 20.88 5.68 -10.18
C TYR A 193 20.22 5.67 -8.82
N LEU A 194 20.60 4.69 -7.99
CA LEU A 194 20.33 4.69 -6.56
C LEU A 194 21.60 5.18 -5.88
N VAL A 195 21.48 6.24 -5.11
CA VAL A 195 22.63 6.88 -4.45
C VAL A 195 22.45 6.79 -2.94
N HIS A 196 23.39 6.17 -2.26
CA HIS A 196 23.42 6.15 -0.80
C HIS A 196 24.28 7.29 -0.29
N VAL A 197 23.72 8.09 0.63
CA VAL A 197 24.41 9.21 1.28
C VAL A 197 24.70 8.85 2.73
N ARG A 198 25.84 9.35 3.26
CA ARG A 198 26.25 9.09 4.65
C ARG A 198 25.33 9.77 5.65
N ASP A 199 24.84 10.93 5.30
CA ASP A 199 24.00 11.79 6.13
C ASP A 199 22.71 12.17 5.38
N GLY A 200 21.59 11.65 5.85
CA GLY A 200 20.28 11.91 5.26
C GLY A 200 19.82 13.36 5.42
N ASP A 201 20.30 14.09 6.42
CA ASP A 201 19.94 15.50 6.63
C ASP A 201 20.51 16.40 5.52
N ARG A 202 21.62 15.95 4.89
CA ARG A 202 22.23 16.63 3.74
C ARG A 202 21.71 16.15 2.37
N ALA A 203 20.72 15.26 2.37
CA ALA A 203 20.19 14.67 1.14
C ALA A 203 19.77 15.71 0.09
N ALA A 204 19.13 16.81 0.51
CA ALA A 204 18.70 17.88 -0.39
C ALA A 204 19.87 18.65 -1.02
N GLU A 205 20.92 18.94 -0.25
CA GLU A 205 22.14 19.60 -0.74
C GLU A 205 22.86 18.70 -1.74
N ILE A 206 23.09 17.42 -1.37
CA ILE A 206 23.75 16.45 -2.24
C ILE A 206 22.96 16.22 -3.54
N SER A 207 21.64 16.23 -3.48
CA SER A 207 20.79 16.12 -4.67
C SER A 207 21.04 17.28 -5.66
N GLN A 208 21.15 18.51 -5.14
CA GLN A 208 21.45 19.70 -5.95
C GLN A 208 22.87 19.64 -6.54
N ASP A 209 23.83 19.15 -5.78
CA ASP A 209 25.21 18.99 -6.24
C ASP A 209 25.30 17.97 -7.37
N ILE A 210 24.60 16.84 -7.27
CA ILE A 210 24.51 15.84 -8.33
C ILE A 210 23.89 16.45 -9.59
N ASP A 211 22.75 17.14 -9.45
CA ASP A 211 22.07 17.73 -10.60
C ASP A 211 22.87 18.88 -11.26
N ALA A 212 23.67 19.58 -10.46
CA ALA A 212 24.56 20.62 -10.98
C ALA A 212 25.65 20.06 -11.93
N LEU A 213 26.15 18.84 -11.67
CA LEU A 213 27.14 18.18 -12.54
C LEU A 213 26.63 17.96 -13.97
N PHE A 214 25.34 17.70 -14.09
CA PHE A 214 24.71 17.31 -15.38
C PHE A 214 23.84 18.43 -15.97
N ARG A 215 23.90 19.62 -15.42
CA ARG A 215 23.23 20.80 -15.97
C ARG A 215 23.77 21.10 -17.37
N ASN A 216 22.88 21.30 -18.32
CA ASN A 216 23.21 21.51 -19.74
C ASN A 216 23.87 20.30 -20.43
N SER A 217 23.83 19.09 -19.85
CA SER A 217 24.21 17.88 -20.53
C SER A 217 23.09 17.37 -21.43
N LEU A 218 23.38 16.44 -22.34
CA LEU A 218 22.35 15.82 -23.19
C LEU A 218 21.30 15.04 -22.42
N ALA A 219 21.61 14.63 -21.18
CA ALA A 219 20.71 13.93 -20.29
C ALA A 219 20.78 14.55 -18.89
N GLU A 220 20.11 15.68 -18.72
CA GLU A 220 19.99 16.34 -17.41
C GLU A 220 19.33 15.41 -16.38
N THR A 221 19.80 15.49 -15.15
CA THR A 221 19.31 14.66 -14.06
C THR A 221 18.31 15.42 -13.19
N LEU A 222 17.44 14.66 -12.54
CA LEU A 222 16.65 15.05 -11.38
C LEU A 222 16.94 14.06 -10.27
N THR A 223 17.55 14.56 -9.21
CA THR A 223 17.88 13.79 -8.03
C THR A 223 16.95 14.17 -6.89
N GLU A 224 16.28 13.20 -6.33
CA GLU A 224 15.31 13.38 -5.26
C GLU A 224 15.46 12.28 -4.20
N THR A 225 14.98 12.52 -2.99
CA THR A 225 14.97 11.48 -1.97
C THR A 225 14.07 10.33 -2.43
N GLU A 226 14.37 9.10 -2.02
CA GLU A 226 13.52 7.94 -2.33
C GLU A 226 12.06 8.19 -1.93
N LYS A 227 11.85 8.85 -0.79
CA LYS A 227 10.52 9.24 -0.32
C LYS A 227 9.81 10.17 -1.29
N ALA A 228 10.48 11.22 -1.78
CA ALA A 228 9.90 12.16 -2.75
C ALA A 228 9.59 11.46 -4.08
N PHE A 229 10.50 10.59 -4.53
CA PHE A 229 10.30 9.76 -5.72
C PHE A 229 9.07 8.87 -5.61
N GLN A 230 8.91 8.15 -4.49
CA GLN A 230 7.74 7.31 -4.24
C GLN A 230 6.46 8.15 -4.12
N GLN A 231 6.51 9.31 -3.47
CA GLN A 231 5.38 10.24 -3.41
C GLN A 231 4.97 10.72 -4.81
N GLY A 232 5.92 10.93 -5.71
CA GLY A 232 5.65 11.28 -7.10
C GLY A 232 4.79 10.23 -7.82
N PHE A 233 5.06 8.94 -7.61
CA PHE A 233 4.21 7.86 -8.13
C PHE A 233 2.80 7.86 -7.54
N VAL A 234 2.70 8.07 -6.23
CA VAL A 234 1.39 8.16 -5.57
C VAL A 234 0.61 9.36 -6.10
N ALA A 235 1.26 10.50 -6.30
CA ALA A 235 0.63 11.71 -6.85
C ALA A 235 0.05 11.49 -8.26
N MET A 236 0.69 10.67 -9.10
CA MET A 236 0.15 10.32 -10.42
C MET A 236 -1.19 9.57 -10.35
N THR A 237 -1.46 8.91 -9.23
CA THR A 237 -2.68 8.14 -8.99
C THR A 237 -3.59 8.79 -7.93
N GLU A 238 -3.32 10.03 -7.55
CA GLU A 238 -4.03 10.74 -6.48
C GLU A 238 -5.55 10.79 -6.70
N ALA A 239 -5.99 10.95 -7.95
CA ALA A 239 -7.41 10.93 -8.29
C ALA A 239 -8.09 9.60 -7.92
N ILE A 240 -7.41 8.48 -8.15
CA ILE A 240 -7.91 7.13 -7.80
C ILE A 240 -7.96 6.97 -6.27
N VAL A 241 -6.89 7.33 -5.58
CA VAL A 241 -6.81 7.27 -4.12
C VAL A 241 -7.87 8.17 -3.47
N SER A 242 -8.06 9.37 -4.00
CA SER A 242 -9.09 10.30 -3.55
C SER A 242 -10.51 9.75 -3.76
N ALA A 243 -10.79 9.15 -4.93
CA ALA A 243 -12.06 8.49 -5.19
C ALA A 243 -12.34 7.37 -4.18
N ILE A 244 -11.34 6.52 -3.88
CA ILE A 244 -11.47 5.45 -2.88
C ILE A 244 -11.79 6.02 -1.49
N LYS A 245 -11.13 7.11 -1.07
CA LYS A 245 -11.40 7.77 0.21
C LYS A 245 -12.84 8.32 0.27
N VAL A 246 -13.32 8.93 -0.82
CA VAL A 246 -14.71 9.42 -0.92
C VAL A 246 -15.70 8.26 -0.82
N ILE A 247 -15.48 7.17 -1.56
CA ILE A 247 -16.33 5.96 -1.48
C ILE A 247 -16.36 5.42 -0.05
N SER A 248 -15.22 5.36 0.64
CA SER A 248 -15.12 4.91 2.04
C SER A 248 -15.99 5.78 2.97
N LEU A 249 -15.96 7.11 2.77
CA LEU A 249 -16.79 8.04 3.54
C LEU A 249 -18.28 7.86 3.26
N VAL A 250 -18.65 7.64 2.00
CA VAL A 250 -20.04 7.36 1.59
C VAL A 250 -20.56 6.08 2.24
N VAL A 251 -19.75 5.01 2.29
CA VAL A 251 -20.11 3.76 2.97
C VAL A 251 -20.41 4.00 4.45
N ILE A 252 -19.58 4.78 5.14
CA ILE A 252 -19.83 5.15 6.55
C ILE A 252 -21.13 5.96 6.67
N GLY A 253 -21.37 6.90 5.78
CA GLY A 253 -22.60 7.71 5.76
C GLY A 253 -23.86 6.86 5.57
N ILE A 254 -23.82 5.90 4.65
CA ILE A 254 -24.95 4.99 4.40
C ILE A 254 -25.24 4.15 5.65
N ILE A 255 -24.23 3.55 6.27
CA ILE A 255 -24.46 2.73 7.46
C ILE A 255 -24.96 3.55 8.67
N LEU A 256 -24.47 4.79 8.79
CA LEU A 256 -24.97 5.69 9.82
C LEU A 256 -26.48 5.94 9.66
N ILE A 257 -26.94 6.21 8.43
CA ILE A 257 -28.37 6.39 8.12
C ILE A 257 -29.17 5.12 8.42
N VAL A 258 -28.64 3.94 8.03
CA VAL A 258 -29.30 2.65 8.28
C VAL A 258 -29.45 2.39 9.77
N VAL A 259 -28.38 2.57 10.55
CA VAL A 259 -28.42 2.38 12.00
C VAL A 259 -29.36 3.38 12.65
N ALA A 260 -29.28 4.66 12.28
CA ALA A 260 -30.16 5.72 12.83
C ALA A 260 -31.64 5.42 12.55
N ASN A 261 -31.96 4.98 11.32
CA ASN A 261 -33.33 4.61 10.95
C ASN A 261 -33.83 3.38 11.74
N THR A 262 -32.99 2.36 11.91
CA THR A 262 -33.30 1.18 12.72
C THR A 262 -33.55 1.57 14.17
N MET A 263 -32.68 2.41 14.75
CA MET A 263 -32.83 2.89 16.12
C MET A 263 -34.09 3.77 16.32
N ALA A 264 -34.42 4.62 15.34
CA ALA A 264 -35.63 5.42 15.36
C ALA A 264 -36.90 4.53 15.35
N MET A 265 -36.89 3.44 14.57
CA MET A 265 -37.98 2.47 14.53
C MET A 265 -38.11 1.72 15.89
N THR A 266 -37.00 1.23 16.43
CA THR A 266 -36.97 0.59 17.77
C THR A 266 -37.46 1.53 18.85
N ALA A 267 -37.04 2.81 18.83
CA ALA A 267 -37.46 3.80 19.79
C ALA A 267 -38.99 4.09 19.72
N ARG A 268 -39.58 4.08 18.52
CA ARG A 268 -41.02 4.20 18.35
C ARG A 268 -41.79 2.99 18.89
N GLU A 269 -41.33 1.79 18.63
CA GLU A 269 -41.95 0.54 19.13
C GLU A 269 -41.92 0.47 20.66
N ARG A 270 -40.87 1.02 21.29
CA ARG A 270 -40.69 1.02 22.75
C ARG A 270 -41.13 2.33 23.41
N SER A 271 -41.90 3.19 22.69
CA SER A 271 -42.33 4.49 23.20
C SER A 271 -43.15 4.41 24.50
N ALA A 272 -43.99 3.36 24.64
CA ALA A 272 -44.75 3.11 25.88
C ALA A 272 -43.83 2.78 27.07
N GLU A 273 -42.77 1.98 26.86
CA GLU A 273 -41.79 1.67 27.93
C GLU A 273 -41.07 2.96 28.38
N TYR A 274 -40.69 3.82 27.45
CA TYR A 274 -40.06 5.11 27.78
C TYR A 274 -41.02 6.08 28.47
N ALA A 275 -42.29 6.06 28.12
CA ALA A 275 -43.31 6.86 28.80
C ALA A 275 -43.48 6.42 30.28
N VAL A 276 -43.50 5.10 30.54
CA VAL A 276 -43.52 4.54 31.90
C VAL A 276 -42.27 4.96 32.68
N LEU A 277 -41.09 4.88 32.10
CA LEU A 277 -39.86 5.33 32.75
C LEU A 277 -39.90 6.82 33.11
N LYS A 278 -40.49 7.67 32.26
CA LYS A 278 -40.69 9.08 32.54
C LYS A 278 -41.66 9.30 33.70
N THR A 279 -42.74 8.51 33.81
CA THR A 279 -43.69 8.61 34.95
C THR A 279 -43.05 8.20 36.29
N LEU A 280 -42.07 7.28 36.24
CA LEU A 280 -41.25 6.87 37.39
C LEU A 280 -40.15 7.89 37.75
N GLY A 281 -40.05 9.02 37.03
CA GLY A 281 -39.11 10.09 37.33
C GLY A 281 -37.74 9.98 36.67
N PHE A 282 -37.52 9.03 35.75
CA PHE A 282 -36.27 8.95 35.03
C PHE A 282 -36.11 10.12 34.04
N GLY A 283 -34.99 10.84 34.16
CA GLY A 283 -34.72 12.03 33.37
C GLY A 283 -34.31 11.74 31.91
N PRO A 284 -34.30 12.77 31.06
CA PRO A 284 -33.94 12.63 29.64
C PRO A 284 -32.55 12.04 29.41
N LEU A 285 -31.59 12.34 30.29
CA LEU A 285 -30.21 11.80 30.17
C LEU A 285 -30.18 10.28 30.35
N PHE A 286 -30.99 9.74 31.26
CA PHE A 286 -31.10 8.30 31.49
C PHE A 286 -31.68 7.59 30.25
N LEU A 287 -32.71 8.15 29.63
CA LEU A 287 -33.31 7.62 28.41
C LEU A 287 -32.32 7.68 27.25
N PHE A 288 -31.55 8.77 27.14
CA PHE A 288 -30.49 8.90 26.17
C PHE A 288 -29.41 7.79 26.34
N THR A 289 -28.99 7.52 27.59
CA THR A 289 -27.98 6.49 27.86
C THR A 289 -28.46 5.08 27.50
N ILE A 290 -29.74 4.75 27.68
CA ILE A 290 -30.31 3.46 27.29
C ILE A 290 -30.29 3.32 25.76
N ILE A 291 -30.79 4.33 25.03
CA ILE A 291 -30.88 4.30 23.57
C ILE A 291 -29.48 4.30 22.98
N ALA A 292 -28.59 5.13 23.49
CA ALA A 292 -27.19 5.19 23.05
C ALA A 292 -26.44 3.88 23.35
N GLY A 293 -26.64 3.30 24.53
CA GLY A 293 -26.04 2.02 24.92
C GLY A 293 -26.45 0.89 23.97
N GLU A 294 -27.73 0.80 23.59
CA GLU A 294 -28.23 -0.18 22.62
C GLU A 294 -27.58 0.04 21.23
N SER A 295 -27.61 1.29 20.74
CA SER A 295 -27.01 1.66 19.44
C SER A 295 -25.51 1.37 19.40
N ILE A 296 -24.78 1.78 20.44
CA ILE A 296 -23.33 1.54 20.54
C ILE A 296 -23.01 0.04 20.58
N SER A 297 -23.80 -0.73 21.35
CA SER A 297 -23.59 -2.18 21.43
C SER A 297 -23.78 -2.87 20.09
N LEU A 298 -24.85 -2.53 19.35
CA LEU A 298 -25.08 -3.06 17.99
C LEU A 298 -23.98 -2.67 17.03
N ALA A 299 -23.57 -1.40 17.04
CA ALA A 299 -22.52 -0.89 16.17
C ALA A 299 -21.14 -1.49 16.51
N LEU A 300 -20.80 -1.64 17.80
CA LEU A 300 -19.54 -2.26 18.21
C LEU A 300 -19.49 -3.76 17.87
N VAL A 301 -20.55 -4.52 18.12
CA VAL A 301 -20.59 -5.95 17.75
C VAL A 301 -20.42 -6.10 16.24
N GLY A 302 -21.15 -5.31 15.46
CA GLY A 302 -21.00 -5.29 14.00
C GLY A 302 -19.60 -4.83 13.55
N GLY A 303 -19.08 -3.77 14.18
CA GLY A 303 -17.74 -3.24 13.90
C GLY A 303 -16.61 -4.23 14.18
N ILE A 304 -16.67 -4.92 15.33
CA ILE A 304 -15.69 -5.97 15.69
C ILE A 304 -15.79 -7.15 14.72
N ALA A 305 -17.01 -7.56 14.36
CA ALA A 305 -17.19 -8.62 13.35
C ALA A 305 -16.64 -8.20 11.99
N GLY A 306 -16.90 -6.98 11.52
CA GLY A 306 -16.35 -6.42 10.30
C GLY A 306 -14.82 -6.35 10.32
N ALA A 307 -14.24 -5.88 11.42
CA ALA A 307 -12.78 -5.83 11.62
C ALA A 307 -12.16 -7.24 11.57
N ALA A 308 -12.76 -8.21 12.26
CA ALA A 308 -12.29 -9.61 12.25
C ALA A 308 -12.36 -10.23 10.85
N MET A 309 -13.41 -9.93 10.07
CA MET A 309 -13.56 -10.41 8.70
C MET A 309 -12.64 -9.70 7.70
N THR A 310 -12.20 -8.48 8.00
CA THR A 310 -11.28 -7.72 7.12
C THR A 310 -9.97 -8.49 6.89
N ILE A 311 -9.44 -9.17 7.92
CA ILE A 311 -8.16 -9.89 7.83
C ILE A 311 -8.21 -11.05 6.81
N PRO A 312 -9.13 -12.03 6.91
CA PRO A 312 -9.18 -13.13 5.94
C PRO A 312 -9.61 -12.67 4.54
N VAL A 313 -10.48 -11.66 4.44
CA VAL A 313 -10.88 -11.13 3.14
C VAL A 313 -9.72 -10.40 2.47
N ALA A 314 -8.94 -9.60 3.20
CA ALA A 314 -7.74 -8.97 2.67
C ALA A 314 -6.71 -10.00 2.19
N ALA A 315 -6.54 -11.12 2.91
CA ALA A 315 -5.66 -12.20 2.47
C ALA A 315 -6.10 -12.83 1.14
N LEU A 316 -7.40 -12.98 0.91
CA LEU A 316 -7.93 -13.43 -0.38
C LEU A 316 -7.69 -12.41 -1.50
N PHE A 317 -7.89 -11.12 -1.23
CA PHE A 317 -7.58 -10.04 -2.18
C PHE A 317 -6.09 -9.98 -2.51
N GLN A 318 -5.22 -10.20 -1.54
CA GLN A 318 -3.77 -10.24 -1.76
C GLN A 318 -3.37 -11.28 -2.80
N LEU A 319 -3.98 -12.47 -2.81
CA LEU A 319 -3.71 -13.50 -3.81
C LEU A 319 -4.04 -13.05 -5.25
N GLN A 320 -5.06 -12.20 -5.42
CA GLN A 320 -5.48 -11.71 -6.71
C GLN A 320 -4.70 -10.44 -7.15
N LEU A 321 -4.38 -9.58 -6.20
CA LEU A 321 -3.79 -8.26 -6.46
C LEU A 321 -2.27 -8.21 -6.34
N GLN A 322 -1.60 -9.29 -5.94
CA GLN A 322 -0.14 -9.32 -5.68
C GLN A 322 0.72 -8.87 -6.88
N SER A 323 0.18 -8.91 -8.10
CA SER A 323 0.87 -8.40 -9.30
C SER A 323 0.94 -6.88 -9.38
N PHE A 324 -0.02 -6.18 -8.76
CA PHE A 324 -0.15 -4.72 -8.80
C PHE A 324 0.11 -4.07 -7.44
N LEU A 325 -0.25 -4.79 -6.38
CA LEU A 325 -0.07 -4.38 -4.99
C LEU A 325 0.69 -5.49 -4.25
N PRO A 326 2.03 -5.43 -4.26
CA PRO A 326 2.88 -6.49 -3.70
C PRO A 326 2.69 -6.67 -2.19
N VAL A 327 2.26 -5.61 -1.51
CA VAL A 327 1.94 -5.61 -0.08
C VAL A 327 0.50 -5.17 0.11
N PHE A 328 -0.34 -6.08 0.56
CA PHE A 328 -1.75 -5.82 0.87
C PHE A 328 -2.05 -6.42 2.25
N GLU A 329 -1.56 -5.77 3.29
CA GLU A 329 -1.74 -6.21 4.67
C GLU A 329 -2.63 -5.23 5.44
N VAL A 330 -3.48 -5.78 6.30
CA VAL A 330 -4.33 -4.98 7.20
C VAL A 330 -3.47 -4.48 8.36
N GLU A 331 -3.26 -3.19 8.42
CA GLU A 331 -2.53 -2.56 9.52
C GLU A 331 -3.35 -2.57 10.81
N LYS A 332 -2.64 -2.55 11.94
CA LYS A 332 -3.29 -2.39 13.26
C LYS A 332 -4.05 -1.06 13.39
N SER A 333 -3.56 -0.02 12.74
CA SER A 333 -4.19 1.30 12.60
C SER A 333 -5.57 1.21 11.95
N THR A 334 -5.71 0.40 10.88
CA THR A 334 -6.99 0.15 10.21
C THR A 334 -7.99 -0.53 11.12
N ILE A 335 -7.57 -1.55 11.87
CA ILE A 335 -8.45 -2.25 12.84
C ILE A 335 -8.91 -1.29 13.93
N LEU A 336 -8.00 -0.50 14.49
CA LEU A 336 -8.34 0.50 15.50
C LEU A 336 -9.33 1.54 14.95
N LEU A 337 -9.08 2.01 13.73
CA LEU A 337 -9.94 2.99 13.06
C LEU A 337 -11.36 2.44 12.83
N ILE A 338 -11.51 1.18 12.43
CA ILE A 338 -12.82 0.52 12.29
C ILE A 338 -13.59 0.54 13.62
N VAL A 339 -12.92 0.20 14.73
CA VAL A 339 -13.56 0.18 16.05
C VAL A 339 -13.98 1.59 16.49
N ILE A 340 -13.12 2.59 16.27
CA ILE A 340 -13.42 4.01 16.57
C ILE A 340 -14.62 4.49 15.73
N LEU A 341 -14.64 4.16 14.43
CA LEU A 341 -15.75 4.53 13.55
C LEU A 341 -17.04 3.83 13.92
N ALA A 342 -17.00 2.55 14.32
CA ALA A 342 -18.18 1.83 14.79
C ALA A 342 -18.75 2.50 16.06
N LEU A 343 -17.89 2.89 17.00
CA LEU A 343 -18.29 3.65 18.18
C LEU A 343 -18.93 5.00 17.79
N GLY A 344 -18.30 5.74 16.88
CA GLY A 344 -18.81 7.02 16.38
C GLY A 344 -20.17 6.89 15.70
N VAL A 345 -20.35 5.85 14.86
CA VAL A 345 -21.64 5.54 14.22
C VAL A 345 -22.70 5.21 15.29
N GLY A 346 -22.36 4.39 16.29
CA GLY A 346 -23.29 4.05 17.37
C GLY A 346 -23.76 5.26 18.16
N ILE A 347 -22.86 6.18 18.50
CA ILE A 347 -23.18 7.42 19.22
C ILE A 347 -24.04 8.36 18.36
N THR A 348 -23.60 8.61 17.12
CA THR A 348 -24.27 9.59 16.25
C THR A 348 -25.63 9.09 15.77
N ALA A 349 -25.77 7.79 15.49
CA ALA A 349 -27.04 7.18 15.09
C ALA A 349 -28.09 7.18 16.22
N ALA A 350 -27.67 7.17 17.47
CA ALA A 350 -28.57 7.26 18.62
C ALA A 350 -29.16 8.67 18.84
N ALA A 351 -28.49 9.71 18.36
CA ALA A 351 -28.87 11.10 18.67
C ALA A 351 -30.29 11.48 18.17
N PRO A 352 -30.69 11.22 16.90
CA PRO A 352 -32.06 11.57 16.45
C PRO A 352 -33.18 10.85 17.22
N PRO A 353 -33.14 9.51 17.41
CA PRO A 353 -34.19 8.82 18.14
C PRO A 353 -34.24 9.21 19.64
N ALA A 354 -33.11 9.37 20.28
CA ALA A 354 -33.03 9.79 21.66
C ALA A 354 -33.61 11.20 21.85
N TRP A 355 -33.29 12.13 20.95
CA TRP A 355 -33.88 13.48 20.99
C TRP A 355 -35.39 13.44 20.78
N GLN A 356 -35.91 12.62 19.87
CA GLN A 356 -37.34 12.44 19.64
C GLN A 356 -38.04 11.90 20.92
N VAL A 357 -37.49 10.84 21.52
CA VAL A 357 -38.03 10.25 22.75
C VAL A 357 -38.01 11.25 23.91
N CYS A 358 -36.96 12.04 24.08
CA CYS A 358 -36.88 13.04 25.13
C CYS A 358 -37.96 14.13 25.00
N ARG A 359 -38.35 14.50 23.78
CA ARG A 359 -39.38 15.54 23.52
C ARG A 359 -40.82 15.04 23.53
N THR A 360 -41.07 13.74 23.37
CA THR A 360 -42.42 13.17 23.37
C THR A 360 -43.07 13.35 24.75
N ALA A 361 -44.27 13.92 24.80
CA ALA A 361 -45.03 14.08 26.03
C ALA A 361 -45.45 12.71 26.59
N ILE A 362 -45.53 12.57 27.93
CA ILE A 362 -45.92 11.33 28.61
C ILE A 362 -47.32 10.87 28.14
N ALA A 363 -48.26 11.81 27.99
CA ALA A 363 -49.62 11.53 27.53
C ALA A 363 -49.66 10.90 26.12
N ASP A 364 -48.80 11.35 25.18
CA ASP A 364 -48.74 10.83 23.82
C ASP A 364 -48.14 9.44 23.79
N GLY A 365 -47.14 9.14 24.63
CA GLY A 365 -46.54 7.83 24.75
C GLY A 365 -47.47 6.75 25.33
N LEU A 366 -48.37 7.10 26.24
CA LEU A 366 -49.32 6.18 26.83
C LEU A 366 -50.57 5.95 25.96
N ARG A 367 -50.86 6.86 25.03
CA ARG A 367 -52.02 6.77 24.14
C ARG A 367 -51.90 5.66 23.07
N TYR A 368 -50.69 5.15 22.85
CA TYR A 368 -50.39 4.05 21.90
C TYR A 368 -50.60 2.66 22.51
N VAL A 369 -51.09 2.53 23.71
CA VAL A 369 -51.34 1.25 24.42
C VAL A 369 -52.81 0.78 24.30
N GLY A 370 -53.59 1.40 23.40
CA GLY A 370 -54.98 1.03 23.15
C GLY A 370 -55.17 0.54 21.74
#